data_a389173ff170c799129957ffacdb927b
#
_entry.id   a389173ff170c799129957ffacdb927b
#
_cell.length_a   1.000
_cell.length_b   1.000
_cell.length_c   1.000
_cell.angle_alpha   90.00
_cell.angle_beta   90.00
_cell.angle_gamma   90.00
#
_symmetry.space_group_name_H-M   'P 1'
#
loop_
_entity.id
_entity.type
_entity.pdbx_description
1 polymer ?
#
loop_
_entity_poly.entity_id
_entity_poly.type
_entity_poly.pdbx_seq_one_letter_code
_entity_poly.pdbx_strand_id
1 'polypeptide(L)'
;EEDDFLKMVCDAYQGEKPASCKQFQEVPKVKATLYYEVYCPGCRQFIKNDLKDFREMEDMMAITDLELVPYGNAHVITRDPPTFQCQHGDKECYGNWVELCVQKHFPEQAWNYIFCQEDTTDFSDEGIKKCSSAAGIDADVVLECAKGPEGPLLHLEAADKTPDHQWVPWVVVDGKVMGEEDDFLKMVCDAYQGEK
;
A
#
# COMPACT_ATOMS: atom_id res chain seq x y z
N GLU A 1 -1.54 14.69 -32.89
CA GLU A 1 -2.74 15.50 -33.33
C GLU A 1 -3.87 14.62 -33.87
N GLU A 2 -3.63 13.62 -34.77
CA GLU A 2 -4.69 12.73 -35.31
C GLU A 2 -5.21 11.77 -34.20
N ASP A 3 -4.32 11.25 -33.40
CA ASP A 3 -4.67 10.36 -32.27
C ASP A 3 -5.49 11.09 -31.20
N ASP A 4 -5.22 12.37 -30.95
CA ASP A 4 -5.98 13.19 -30.00
C ASP A 4 -7.43 13.39 -30.45
N PHE A 5 -7.64 13.64 -31.74
CA PHE A 5 -8.99 13.80 -32.30
C PHE A 5 -9.79 12.49 -32.21
N LEU A 6 -9.18 11.36 -32.60
CA LEU A 6 -9.82 10.06 -32.54
C LEU A 6 -10.18 9.67 -31.09
N LYS A 7 -9.27 9.94 -30.14
CA LYS A 7 -9.54 9.74 -28.72
C LYS A 7 -10.74 10.56 -28.24
N MET A 8 -10.81 11.83 -28.59
CA MET A 8 -11.96 12.70 -28.24
C MET A 8 -13.30 12.16 -28.77
N VAL A 9 -13.30 11.68 -30.03
CA VAL A 9 -14.50 11.05 -30.63
C VAL A 9 -14.87 9.77 -29.88
N CYS A 10 -13.91 8.93 -29.59
CA CYS A 10 -14.12 7.69 -28.85
C CYS A 10 -14.64 7.93 -27.41
N ASP A 11 -14.13 8.96 -26.75
CA ASP A 11 -14.55 9.31 -25.38
C ASP A 11 -15.99 9.86 -25.37
N ALA A 12 -16.37 10.63 -26.37
CA ALA A 12 -17.70 11.21 -26.50
C ALA A 12 -18.79 10.21 -26.95
N TYR A 13 -18.42 9.08 -27.55
CA TYR A 13 -19.35 8.09 -28.08
C TYR A 13 -20.03 7.29 -26.97
N GLN A 14 -21.38 7.29 -26.95
CA GLN A 14 -22.19 6.66 -25.89
C GLN A 14 -22.68 5.24 -26.22
N GLY A 15 -22.38 4.71 -27.42
CA GLY A 15 -22.77 3.37 -27.84
C GLY A 15 -21.66 2.32 -27.56
N GLU A 16 -21.84 1.12 -28.12
CA GLU A 16 -20.81 0.09 -28.13
C GLU A 16 -19.60 0.59 -28.91
N LYS A 17 -18.45 0.72 -28.23
CA LYS A 17 -17.27 1.35 -28.81
C LYS A 17 -16.70 0.52 -29.97
N PRO A 18 -16.47 1.13 -31.13
CA PRO A 18 -15.83 0.46 -32.28
C PRO A 18 -14.43 -0.08 -31.92
N ALA A 19 -13.97 -1.07 -32.71
CA ALA A 19 -12.64 -1.66 -32.48
C ALA A 19 -11.50 -0.62 -32.47
N SER A 20 -11.61 0.42 -33.33
CA SER A 20 -10.66 1.54 -33.34
C SER A 20 -10.62 2.38 -32.08
N CYS A 21 -11.65 2.33 -31.24
CA CYS A 21 -11.67 3.01 -29.95
C CYS A 21 -11.05 2.18 -28.83
N LYS A 22 -10.86 0.88 -29.04
CA LYS A 22 -10.31 0.00 -27.99
C LYS A 22 -8.90 0.40 -27.57
N GLN A 23 -8.10 0.93 -28.47
CA GLN A 23 -6.75 1.44 -28.19
C GLN A 23 -6.73 2.62 -27.19
N PHE A 24 -7.86 3.30 -26.97
CA PHE A 24 -8.02 4.40 -26.03
C PHE A 24 -8.76 3.99 -24.74
N GLN A 25 -9.16 2.72 -24.61
CA GLN A 25 -9.72 2.23 -23.37
C GLN A 25 -8.60 2.01 -22.37
N GLU A 26 -8.63 2.77 -21.28
CA GLU A 26 -7.75 2.48 -20.17
C GLU A 26 -8.12 1.10 -19.58
N VAL A 27 -7.18 0.18 -19.62
CA VAL A 27 -7.32 -1.10 -18.94
C VAL A 27 -7.25 -0.84 -17.45
N PRO A 28 -8.25 -1.26 -16.66
CA PRO A 28 -8.18 -1.07 -15.23
C PRO A 28 -6.92 -1.70 -14.64
N LYS A 29 -6.26 -0.98 -13.75
CA LYS A 29 -5.13 -1.53 -13.02
C LYS A 29 -5.60 -2.68 -12.12
N VAL A 30 -4.74 -3.67 -11.94
CA VAL A 30 -4.95 -4.75 -10.99
C VAL A 30 -4.84 -4.18 -9.58
N LYS A 31 -5.88 -4.34 -8.77
CA LYS A 31 -5.82 -3.97 -7.36
C LYS A 31 -5.04 -5.01 -6.56
N ALA A 32 -4.00 -4.57 -5.88
CA ALA A 32 -3.24 -5.41 -4.97
C ALA A 32 -3.15 -4.70 -3.61
N THR A 33 -3.57 -5.36 -2.55
CA THR A 33 -3.51 -4.81 -1.20
C THR A 33 -2.75 -5.74 -0.29
N LEU A 34 -1.74 -5.20 0.39
CA LEU A 34 -1.02 -5.85 1.47
C LEU A 34 -1.52 -5.32 2.81
N TYR A 35 -2.14 -6.19 3.61
CA TYR A 35 -2.45 -5.96 5.01
C TYR A 35 -1.33 -6.56 5.86
N TYR A 36 -0.70 -5.73 6.68
CA TYR A 36 0.49 -6.10 7.43
C TYR A 36 0.58 -5.33 8.74
N GLU A 37 1.55 -5.67 9.55
CA GLU A 37 1.93 -4.92 10.74
C GLU A 37 3.45 -4.81 10.80
N VAL A 38 3.95 -3.69 11.31
CA VAL A 38 5.37 -3.54 11.59
C VAL A 38 5.82 -4.54 12.66
N TYR A 39 7.07 -4.92 12.69
CA TYR A 39 7.65 -5.99 13.53
C TYR A 39 7.25 -7.43 13.17
N CYS A 40 6.26 -7.66 12.32
CA CYS A 40 5.94 -9.00 11.83
C CYS A 40 7.05 -9.52 10.91
N PRO A 41 7.75 -10.62 11.24
CA PRO A 41 8.87 -11.12 10.42
C PRO A 41 8.46 -11.51 9.00
N GLY A 42 7.29 -12.15 8.84
CA GLY A 42 6.75 -12.54 7.53
C GLY A 42 6.39 -11.32 6.66
N CYS A 43 5.79 -10.29 7.26
CA CYS A 43 5.44 -9.05 6.57
C CYS A 43 6.68 -8.34 6.05
N ARG A 44 7.70 -8.23 6.90
CA ARG A 44 9.00 -7.65 6.54
C ARG A 44 9.69 -8.42 5.42
N GLN A 45 9.67 -9.74 5.48
CA GLN A 45 10.25 -10.59 4.45
C GLN A 45 9.55 -10.36 3.10
N PHE A 46 8.23 -10.31 3.09
CA PHE A 46 7.44 -10.04 1.88
C PHE A 46 7.74 -8.66 1.29
N ILE A 47 7.77 -7.60 2.14
CA ILE A 47 8.08 -6.24 1.69
C ILE A 47 9.50 -6.13 1.12
N LYS A 48 10.47 -6.77 1.79
CA LYS A 48 11.90 -6.66 1.44
C LYS A 48 12.32 -7.51 0.24
N ASN A 49 11.58 -8.55 -0.07
CA ASN A 49 11.88 -9.46 -1.18
C ASN A 49 10.83 -9.30 -2.29
N ASP A 50 9.67 -9.94 -2.13
CA ASP A 50 8.66 -10.03 -3.18
C ASP A 50 8.19 -8.65 -3.69
N LEU A 51 7.83 -7.74 -2.78
CA LEU A 51 7.39 -6.40 -3.15
C LEU A 51 8.52 -5.50 -3.65
N LYS A 52 9.75 -5.67 -3.13
CA LYS A 52 10.89 -4.90 -3.63
C LYS A 52 11.15 -5.24 -5.09
N ASP A 53 11.28 -6.53 -5.40
CA ASP A 53 11.57 -6.99 -6.75
C ASP A 53 10.44 -6.59 -7.72
N PHE A 54 9.18 -6.70 -7.26
CA PHE A 54 8.01 -6.25 -8.02
C PHE A 54 8.04 -4.74 -8.31
N ARG A 55 8.38 -3.93 -7.32
CA ARG A 55 8.46 -2.46 -7.46
C ARG A 55 9.56 -1.99 -8.40
N GLU A 56 10.62 -2.76 -8.59
CA GLU A 56 11.69 -2.48 -9.54
C GLU A 56 11.26 -2.76 -11.01
N MET A 57 10.12 -3.43 -11.22
CA MET A 57 9.54 -3.69 -12.54
C MET A 57 8.58 -2.54 -12.92
N GLU A 58 9.06 -1.58 -13.72
CA GLU A 58 8.26 -0.40 -14.11
C GLU A 58 6.96 -0.75 -14.81
N ASP A 59 6.97 -1.77 -15.67
CA ASP A 59 5.80 -2.28 -16.39
C ASP A 59 4.76 -2.87 -15.44
N MET A 60 5.17 -3.61 -14.42
CA MET A 60 4.28 -4.17 -13.41
C MET A 60 3.64 -3.08 -12.54
N MET A 61 4.42 -2.07 -12.15
CA MET A 61 3.88 -0.92 -11.41
C MET A 61 2.93 -0.07 -12.25
N ALA A 62 3.14 0.00 -13.56
CA ALA A 62 2.23 0.73 -14.45
C ALA A 62 0.82 0.11 -14.49
N ILE A 63 0.71 -1.21 -14.39
CA ILE A 63 -0.55 -1.97 -14.45
C ILE A 63 -1.16 -2.29 -13.08
N THR A 64 -0.50 -1.92 -11.97
CA THR A 64 -0.94 -2.28 -10.61
C THR A 64 -1.29 -1.04 -9.79
N ASP A 65 -2.39 -1.14 -9.06
CA ASP A 65 -2.78 -0.22 -7.97
C ASP A 65 -2.46 -0.92 -6.65
N LEU A 66 -1.27 -0.61 -6.10
CA LEU A 66 -0.75 -1.26 -4.90
C LEU A 66 -1.05 -0.41 -3.67
N GLU A 67 -1.84 -0.97 -2.74
CA GLU A 67 -2.15 -0.37 -1.45
C GLU A 67 -1.44 -1.13 -0.32
N LEU A 68 -0.83 -0.40 0.62
CA LEU A 68 -0.21 -0.92 1.83
C LEU A 68 -1.04 -0.48 3.04
N VAL A 69 -1.52 -1.43 3.84
CA VAL A 69 -2.38 -1.17 5.00
C VAL A 69 -1.71 -1.70 6.27
N PRO A 70 -0.93 -0.86 7.00
CA PRO A 70 -0.30 -1.23 8.25
C PRO A 70 -1.31 -1.21 9.41
N TYR A 71 -1.86 -2.37 9.72
CA TYR A 71 -2.79 -2.63 10.82
C TYR A 71 -2.61 -4.05 11.38
N GLY A 72 -2.58 -5.04 10.50
CA GLY A 72 -2.33 -6.44 10.82
C GLY A 72 -3.32 -7.04 11.81
N ASN A 73 -2.79 -7.71 12.83
CA ASN A 73 -3.55 -8.36 13.90
C ASN A 73 -3.91 -7.42 15.06
N ALA A 74 -3.87 -6.10 14.86
CA ALA A 74 -4.29 -5.15 15.87
C ALA A 74 -5.82 -5.23 16.12
N HIS A 75 -6.24 -4.83 17.31
CA HIS A 75 -7.63 -4.77 17.71
C HIS A 75 -8.00 -3.36 18.17
N VAL A 76 -9.12 -2.83 17.69
CA VAL A 76 -9.70 -1.58 18.19
C VAL A 76 -10.32 -1.84 19.57
N ILE A 77 -9.85 -1.15 20.61
CA ILE A 77 -10.41 -1.21 21.97
C ILE A 77 -11.50 -0.14 22.14
N THR A 78 -11.21 1.10 21.77
CA THR A 78 -12.17 2.19 21.73
C THR A 78 -12.05 2.94 20.42
N ARG A 79 -13.17 3.53 19.95
CA ARG A 79 -13.19 4.28 18.69
C ARG A 79 -13.12 5.79 18.91
N ASP A 80 -13.47 6.29 20.09
CA ASP A 80 -13.47 7.71 20.41
C ASP A 80 -13.11 7.94 21.90
N PRO A 81 -11.89 8.44 22.22
CA PRO A 81 -10.73 8.49 21.31
C PRO A 81 -10.28 7.06 20.90
N PRO A 82 -9.69 6.89 19.71
CA PRO A 82 -9.27 5.57 19.26
C PRO A 82 -8.10 5.04 20.07
N THR A 83 -8.26 3.81 20.56
CA THR A 83 -7.19 3.07 21.25
C THR A 83 -7.13 1.65 20.71
N PHE A 84 -5.94 1.06 20.74
CA PHE A 84 -5.66 -0.22 20.09
C PHE A 84 -4.87 -1.15 21.01
N GLN A 85 -5.02 -2.44 20.72
CA GLN A 85 -4.13 -3.48 21.21
C GLN A 85 -3.45 -4.11 19.98
N CYS A 86 -2.12 -3.98 19.89
CA CYS A 86 -1.33 -4.53 18.81
C CYS A 86 -0.61 -5.81 19.25
N GLN A 87 -0.33 -6.72 18.32
CA GLN A 87 0.22 -8.04 18.58
C GLN A 87 1.59 -7.96 19.29
N HIS A 88 2.46 -7.03 18.88
CA HIS A 88 3.79 -6.82 19.47
C HIS A 88 3.83 -5.62 20.43
N GLY A 89 2.66 -5.20 20.93
CA GLY A 89 2.49 -4.14 21.92
C GLY A 89 2.48 -2.72 21.35
N ASP A 90 2.55 -1.72 22.24
CA ASP A 90 2.35 -0.30 21.88
C ASP A 90 3.35 0.21 20.84
N LYS A 91 4.55 -0.34 20.80
CA LYS A 91 5.57 0.01 19.81
C LYS A 91 5.16 -0.35 18.39
N GLU A 92 4.38 -1.41 18.21
CA GLU A 92 3.83 -1.80 16.92
C GLU A 92 2.70 -0.86 16.50
N CYS A 93 1.78 -0.56 17.42
CA CYS A 93 0.75 0.44 17.15
C CYS A 93 1.39 1.75 16.69
N TYR A 94 2.42 2.22 17.40
CA TYR A 94 3.12 3.45 17.06
C TYR A 94 3.83 3.35 15.68
N GLY A 95 4.49 2.23 15.39
CA GLY A 95 5.13 2.02 14.09
C GLY A 95 4.14 2.00 12.94
N ASN A 96 2.98 1.35 13.11
CA ASN A 96 1.88 1.40 12.13
C ASN A 96 1.40 2.85 11.90
N TRP A 97 1.29 3.67 12.97
CA TRP A 97 0.92 5.08 12.84
C TRP A 97 1.95 5.88 12.06
N VAL A 98 3.24 5.65 12.31
CA VAL A 98 4.33 6.30 11.58
C VAL A 98 4.22 6.03 10.08
N GLU A 99 4.02 4.78 9.67
CA GLU A 99 3.90 4.44 8.26
C GLU A 99 2.63 4.99 7.62
N LEU A 100 1.51 4.99 8.33
CA LEU A 100 0.26 5.64 7.89
C LEU A 100 0.42 7.15 7.72
N CYS A 101 1.12 7.81 8.65
CA CYS A 101 1.44 9.24 8.53
C CYS A 101 2.30 9.54 7.30
N VAL A 102 3.28 8.70 7.01
CA VAL A 102 4.09 8.84 5.80
C VAL A 102 3.25 8.65 4.55
N GLN A 103 2.39 7.64 4.49
CA GLN A 103 1.50 7.42 3.36
C GLN A 103 0.53 8.59 3.16
N LYS A 104 0.05 9.20 4.25
CA LYS A 104 -0.85 10.35 4.21
C LYS A 104 -0.20 11.62 3.69
N HIS A 105 0.97 11.96 4.20
CA HIS A 105 1.63 13.24 3.95
C HIS A 105 2.64 13.20 2.79
N PHE A 106 3.17 12.01 2.48
CA PHE A 106 4.22 11.81 1.47
C PHE A 106 3.95 10.58 0.59
N PRO A 107 2.79 10.50 -0.10
CA PRO A 107 2.37 9.28 -0.81
C PRO A 107 3.37 8.83 -1.90
N GLU A 108 4.06 9.76 -2.57
CA GLU A 108 5.03 9.43 -3.60
C GLU A 108 6.32 8.84 -3.04
N GLN A 109 6.72 9.24 -1.83
CA GLN A 109 7.93 8.79 -1.14
C GLN A 109 7.67 7.64 -0.16
N ALA A 110 6.39 7.32 0.11
CA ALA A 110 5.98 6.39 1.15
C ALA A 110 6.66 5.01 1.00
N TRP A 111 6.75 4.49 -0.22
CA TRP A 111 7.43 3.22 -0.46
C TRP A 111 8.89 3.22 0.00
N ASN A 112 9.65 4.24 -0.40
CA ASN A 112 11.08 4.32 -0.05
C ASN A 112 11.28 4.42 1.47
N TYR A 113 10.36 5.14 2.14
CA TYR A 113 10.37 5.22 3.59
C TYR A 113 10.03 3.89 4.25
N ILE A 114 8.91 3.26 3.87
CA ILE A 114 8.44 1.99 4.44
C ILE A 114 9.51 0.90 4.24
N PHE A 115 10.10 0.81 3.06
CA PHE A 115 11.17 -0.13 2.79
C PHE A 115 12.38 0.06 3.72
N CYS A 116 12.82 1.31 3.94
CA CYS A 116 13.89 1.63 4.90
C CYS A 116 13.48 1.22 6.33
N GLN A 117 12.26 1.52 6.72
CA GLN A 117 11.77 1.29 8.07
C GLN A 117 11.62 -0.22 8.36
N GLU A 118 11.10 -0.97 7.42
CA GLU A 118 10.98 -2.44 7.50
C GLU A 118 12.34 -3.15 7.45
N ASP A 119 13.36 -2.52 6.84
CA ASP A 119 14.72 -3.04 6.89
C ASP A 119 15.36 -2.85 8.26
N THR A 120 15.20 -1.68 8.87
CA THR A 120 15.84 -1.32 10.15
C THR A 120 15.04 -1.74 11.37
N THR A 121 13.72 -1.72 11.30
CA THR A 121 12.77 -1.88 12.44
C THR A 121 13.01 -0.92 13.60
N ASP A 122 13.61 0.22 13.33
CA ASP A 122 13.90 1.25 14.33
C ASP A 122 12.90 2.41 14.22
N PHE A 123 11.80 2.30 14.99
CA PHE A 123 10.76 3.33 15.10
C PHE A 123 11.03 4.33 16.23
N SER A 124 12.29 4.46 16.69
CA SER A 124 12.70 5.60 17.50
C SER A 124 12.71 6.89 16.67
N ASP A 125 12.70 8.05 17.36
CA ASP A 125 12.82 9.35 16.67
C ASP A 125 14.06 9.42 15.76
N GLU A 126 15.15 8.78 16.15
CA GLU A 126 16.39 8.71 15.37
C GLU A 126 16.22 7.82 14.13
N GLY A 127 15.60 6.65 14.27
CA GLY A 127 15.29 5.75 13.17
C GLY A 127 14.34 6.38 12.17
N ILE A 128 13.29 7.04 12.65
CA ILE A 128 12.32 7.79 11.82
C ILE A 128 13.04 8.89 11.04
N LYS A 129 13.89 9.71 11.68
CA LYS A 129 14.66 10.75 11.02
C LYS A 129 15.63 10.20 9.97
N LYS A 130 16.26 9.07 10.26
CA LYS A 130 17.17 8.41 9.31
C LYS A 130 16.43 7.97 8.06
N CYS A 131 15.31 7.25 8.18
CA CYS A 131 14.53 6.79 7.04
C CYS A 131 13.83 7.95 6.32
N SER A 132 13.39 8.99 7.02
CA SER A 132 12.86 10.21 6.41
C SER A 132 13.91 10.90 5.53
N SER A 133 15.13 11.05 6.03
CA SER A 133 16.24 11.62 5.25
C SER A 133 16.56 10.79 4.01
N ALA A 134 16.56 9.45 4.13
CA ALA A 134 16.80 8.55 3.01
C ALA A 134 15.70 8.62 1.95
N ALA A 135 14.46 8.84 2.37
CA ALA A 135 13.29 8.98 1.49
C ALA A 135 13.09 10.42 0.97
N GLY A 136 13.84 11.41 1.48
CA GLY A 136 13.71 12.82 1.09
C GLY A 136 12.44 13.50 1.61
N ILE A 137 11.96 13.10 2.79
CA ILE A 137 10.75 13.66 3.42
C ILE A 137 11.08 14.37 4.74
N ASP A 138 10.15 15.22 5.19
CA ASP A 138 10.26 15.93 6.46
C ASP A 138 9.88 15.03 7.65
N ALA A 139 10.86 14.70 8.48
CA ALA A 139 10.68 13.86 9.66
C ALA A 139 9.80 14.52 10.73
N ASP A 140 9.82 15.83 10.85
CA ASP A 140 9.05 16.52 11.89
C ASP A 140 7.54 16.42 11.61
N VAL A 141 7.13 16.47 10.33
CA VAL A 141 5.74 16.22 9.91
C VAL A 141 5.30 14.80 10.29
N VAL A 142 6.16 13.81 10.04
CA VAL A 142 5.86 12.40 10.39
C VAL A 142 5.72 12.23 11.90
N LEU A 143 6.65 12.81 12.66
CA LEU A 143 6.66 12.73 14.13
C LEU A 143 5.46 13.45 14.76
N GLU A 144 5.09 14.64 14.25
CA GLU A 144 3.91 15.38 14.72
C GLU A 144 2.62 14.60 14.47
N CYS A 145 2.45 14.03 13.29
CA CYS A 145 1.31 13.18 12.97
C CYS A 145 1.24 11.94 13.87
N ALA A 146 2.35 11.18 13.96
CA ALA A 146 2.37 9.91 14.71
C ALA A 146 2.24 10.08 16.22
N LYS A 147 2.79 11.16 16.79
CA LYS A 147 2.67 11.47 18.23
C LYS A 147 1.40 12.25 18.57
N GLY A 148 0.75 12.80 17.57
CA GLY A 148 -0.50 13.55 17.68
C GLY A 148 -1.74 12.65 17.60
N PRO A 149 -2.92 13.27 17.55
CA PRO A 149 -4.18 12.54 17.42
C PRO A 149 -4.41 11.94 16.02
N GLU A 150 -3.66 12.40 15.00
CA GLU A 150 -3.84 11.97 13.62
C GLU A 150 -3.42 10.51 13.42
N GLY A 151 -2.27 10.08 13.96
CA GLY A 151 -1.78 8.70 13.82
C GLY A 151 -2.80 7.65 14.25
N PRO A 152 -3.37 7.73 15.47
CA PRO A 152 -4.45 6.82 15.89
C PRO A 152 -5.71 6.89 15.03
N LEU A 153 -6.08 8.05 14.48
CA LEU A 153 -7.23 8.18 13.58
C LEU A 153 -6.97 7.47 12.24
N LEU A 154 -5.80 7.64 11.67
CA LEU A 154 -5.38 6.92 10.46
C LEU A 154 -5.34 5.39 10.69
N HIS A 155 -4.92 4.97 11.88
CA HIS A 155 -4.92 3.55 12.24
C HIS A 155 -6.35 2.99 12.38
N LEU A 156 -7.30 3.82 12.83
CA LEU A 156 -8.72 3.45 12.84
C LEU A 156 -9.30 3.31 11.42
N GLU A 157 -8.89 4.18 10.49
CA GLU A 157 -9.24 4.04 9.06
C GLU A 157 -8.64 2.76 8.46
N ALA A 158 -7.40 2.42 8.84
CA ALA A 158 -6.76 1.18 8.42
C ALA A 158 -7.48 -0.06 8.98
N ALA A 159 -7.97 0.01 10.24
CA ALA A 159 -8.81 -1.03 10.83
C ALA A 159 -10.09 -1.26 10.03
N ASP A 160 -10.77 -0.18 9.62
CA ASP A 160 -12.01 -0.27 8.85
C ASP A 160 -11.80 -0.80 7.42
N LYS A 161 -10.59 -0.67 6.87
CA LYS A 161 -10.20 -1.24 5.57
C LYS A 161 -9.78 -2.70 5.66
N THR A 162 -9.29 -3.14 6.81
CA THR A 162 -8.71 -4.48 6.98
C THR A 162 -9.82 -5.53 7.08
N PRO A 163 -9.89 -6.50 6.16
CA PRO A 163 -10.89 -7.57 6.20
C PRO A 163 -10.55 -8.59 7.30
N ASP A 164 -11.50 -9.46 7.59
CA ASP A 164 -11.22 -10.68 8.36
C ASP A 164 -10.12 -11.48 7.67
N HIS A 165 -9.10 -11.86 8.42
CA HIS A 165 -7.93 -12.59 7.91
C HIS A 165 -7.46 -13.62 8.94
N GLN A 166 -6.63 -14.56 8.49
CA GLN A 166 -6.18 -15.68 9.33
C GLN A 166 -4.71 -15.53 9.76
N TRP A 167 -3.92 -14.75 9.02
CA TRP A 167 -2.50 -14.47 9.25
C TRP A 167 -2.11 -13.14 8.63
N VAL A 168 -0.89 -12.67 8.90
CA VAL A 168 -0.23 -11.60 8.18
C VAL A 168 1.17 -12.05 7.74
N PRO A 169 1.69 -11.63 6.57
CA PRO A 169 1.08 -10.70 5.62
C PRO A 169 -0.18 -11.27 4.97
N TRP A 170 -1.26 -10.48 4.89
CA TRP A 170 -2.46 -10.85 4.17
C TRP A 170 -2.51 -10.08 2.85
N VAL A 171 -2.34 -10.78 1.74
CA VAL A 171 -2.26 -10.19 0.41
C VAL A 171 -3.51 -10.52 -0.37
N VAL A 172 -4.11 -9.51 -0.98
CA VAL A 172 -5.29 -9.67 -1.83
C VAL A 172 -5.00 -9.07 -3.20
N VAL A 173 -5.11 -9.87 -4.26
CA VAL A 173 -4.92 -9.44 -5.65
C VAL A 173 -6.23 -9.62 -6.38
N ASP A 174 -6.81 -8.52 -6.86
CA ASP A 174 -8.10 -8.49 -7.57
C ASP A 174 -9.20 -9.31 -6.87
N GLY A 175 -9.28 -9.14 -5.55
CA GLY A 175 -10.26 -9.83 -4.68
C GLY A 175 -9.93 -11.28 -4.32
N LYS A 176 -8.79 -11.83 -4.79
CA LYS A 176 -8.33 -13.16 -4.42
C LYS A 176 -7.26 -13.08 -3.35
N VAL A 177 -7.42 -13.84 -2.29
CA VAL A 177 -6.39 -13.97 -1.25
C VAL A 177 -5.23 -14.82 -1.78
N MET A 178 -4.02 -14.34 -1.56
CA MET A 178 -2.78 -15.05 -1.87
C MET A 178 -2.55 -16.17 -0.82
N GLY A 179 -2.43 -17.41 -1.27
CA GLY A 179 -2.07 -18.55 -0.44
C GLY A 179 -0.54 -18.70 -0.28
N GLU A 180 -0.13 -19.67 0.55
CA GLU A 180 1.29 -19.91 0.85
C GLU A 180 2.14 -20.30 -0.36
N GLU A 181 1.54 -20.96 -1.36
CA GLU A 181 2.23 -21.45 -2.56
C GLU A 181 2.03 -20.51 -3.78
N ASP A 182 1.31 -19.40 -3.60
CA ASP A 182 1.04 -18.46 -4.67
C ASP A 182 2.23 -17.50 -4.86
N ASP A 183 2.44 -17.10 -6.10
CA ASP A 183 3.43 -16.11 -6.49
C ASP A 183 2.75 -14.78 -6.76
N PHE A 184 3.17 -13.70 -6.08
CA PHE A 184 2.56 -12.38 -6.17
C PHE A 184 2.59 -11.82 -7.59
N LEU A 185 3.75 -11.87 -8.25
CA LEU A 185 3.93 -11.40 -9.62
C LEU A 185 2.99 -12.15 -10.57
N LYS A 186 2.93 -13.49 -10.42
CA LYS A 186 2.05 -14.32 -11.23
C LYS A 186 0.57 -13.97 -11.02
N MET A 187 0.14 -13.74 -9.78
CA MET A 187 -1.24 -13.36 -9.48
C MET A 187 -1.63 -12.04 -10.15
N VAL A 188 -0.74 -11.04 -10.12
CA VAL A 188 -0.97 -9.76 -10.81
C VAL A 188 -1.04 -9.96 -12.33
N CYS A 189 -0.10 -10.72 -12.91
CA CYS A 189 -0.12 -11.02 -14.35
C CYS A 189 -1.39 -11.77 -14.79
N ASP A 190 -1.88 -12.71 -13.97
CA ASP A 190 -3.08 -13.49 -14.28
C ASP A 190 -4.35 -12.63 -14.18
N ALA A 191 -4.38 -11.67 -13.26
CA ALA A 191 -5.51 -10.76 -13.06
C ALA A 191 -5.59 -9.65 -14.12
N TYR A 192 -4.47 -9.29 -14.75
CA TYR A 192 -4.42 -8.19 -15.72
C TYR A 192 -5.19 -8.51 -17.00
N GLN A 193 -6.09 -7.61 -17.42
CA GLN A 193 -6.99 -7.78 -18.57
C GLN A 193 -6.49 -7.09 -19.84
N GLY A 194 -5.32 -6.42 -19.81
CA GLY A 194 -4.71 -5.79 -20.97
C GLY A 194 -3.95 -6.77 -21.88
N GLU A 195 -3.27 -6.21 -22.87
CA GLU A 195 -2.36 -6.98 -23.74
C GLU A 195 -1.19 -7.50 -22.87
N LYS A 196 -0.92 -8.80 -22.99
CA LYS A 196 0.15 -9.49 -22.26
C LYS A 196 1.42 -9.58 -23.07
#